data_57a5849b13cb6f3bbc7425b4cef10691
#
_entry.id   57a5849b13cb6f3bbc7425b4cef10691
#
_cell.length_a   1.000
_cell.length_b   1.000
_cell.length_c   1.000
_cell.angle_alpha   90.00
_cell.angle_beta   90.00
_cell.angle_gamma   90.00
#
_symmetry.space_group_name_H-M   'P 1'
#
loop_
_entity.id
_entity.type
_entity.pdbx_description
1 polymer ?
#
loop_
_entity_poly.entity_id
_entity_poly.type
_entity_poly.pdbx_seq_one_letter_code
_entity_poly.pdbx_strand_id
1 'polypeptide(L)'
;MGAMQAQNYSMVKWAVGMRLKSATIQTVEKALREGEILRTHVMRPTWHLVAAEDIRWMLKLSAQRIISANDSFAKGYDLDIPNELYTKAHDLLEKILCGKKSLTKQEIAEHFNRSGIVADNRRMTRFMARAEQEGIICSGEDRGSKFTYALLEERVPPMPELTKDESLA
;
A
#
# COMPACT_ATOMS: atom_id res chain seq x y z
N MET A 1 4.41 -11.30 15.03
CA MET A 1 4.28 -9.83 15.17
C MET A 1 3.60 -9.34 13.90
N GLY A 2 2.33 -8.94 13.98
CA GLY A 2 1.51 -8.69 12.79
C GLY A 2 1.94 -7.46 11.97
N ALA A 3 2.20 -6.30 12.59
CA ALA A 3 2.56 -5.08 11.89
C ALA A 3 3.58 -4.26 12.66
N MET A 4 4.49 -3.58 11.95
CA MET A 4 5.52 -2.72 12.54
C MET A 4 5.44 -1.32 11.91
N GLN A 5 5.32 -0.28 12.74
CA GLN A 5 5.24 1.10 12.24
C GLN A 5 6.49 1.48 11.41
N ALA A 6 6.28 2.07 10.23
CA ALA A 6 7.28 2.28 9.19
C ALA A 6 7.34 3.73 8.68
N GLN A 7 7.08 4.73 9.53
CA GLN A 7 7.16 6.14 9.15
C GLN A 7 8.61 6.54 8.81
N ASN A 8 9.57 6.06 9.58
CA ASN A 8 10.98 6.17 9.22
C ASN A 8 11.44 4.86 8.59
N TYR A 9 11.56 4.84 7.27
CA TYR A 9 11.79 3.62 6.49
C TYR A 9 13.18 2.98 6.75
N SER A 10 14.20 3.78 6.96
CA SER A 10 15.53 3.25 7.28
C SER A 10 15.56 2.63 8.67
N MET A 11 14.95 3.30 9.64
CA MET A 11 14.90 2.82 11.03
C MET A 11 14.07 1.55 11.18
N VAL A 12 12.96 1.41 10.44
CA VAL A 12 12.14 0.20 10.54
C VAL A 12 12.86 -1.01 9.95
N LYS A 13 13.64 -0.86 8.88
CA LYS A 13 14.46 -1.96 8.34
C LYS A 13 15.45 -2.46 9.37
N TRP A 14 16.12 -1.55 10.07
CA TRP A 14 17.01 -1.89 11.17
C TRP A 14 16.26 -2.57 12.34
N ALA A 15 15.09 -2.04 12.72
CA ALA A 15 14.27 -2.59 13.79
C ALA A 15 13.74 -4.02 13.48
N VAL A 16 13.44 -4.33 12.21
CA VAL A 16 13.14 -5.71 11.77
C VAL A 16 14.36 -6.60 11.94
N GLY A 17 15.53 -6.17 11.44
CA GLY A 17 16.77 -6.92 11.54
C GLY A 17 17.13 -7.30 12.98
N MET A 18 16.96 -6.39 13.94
CA MET A 18 17.22 -6.66 15.36
C MET A 18 16.33 -7.75 16.00
N ARG A 19 15.20 -8.07 15.40
CA ARG A 19 14.24 -9.07 15.89
C ARG A 19 14.44 -10.45 15.28
N LEU A 20 15.31 -10.56 14.30
CA LEU A 20 15.61 -11.78 13.59
C LEU A 20 16.98 -12.33 14.05
N LYS A 21 17.08 -13.65 14.20
CA LYS A 21 18.35 -14.30 14.47
C LYS A 21 19.26 -14.18 13.23
N SER A 22 20.41 -13.54 13.37
CA SER A 22 21.44 -13.44 12.31
C SER A 22 20.99 -12.67 11.04
N ALA A 23 19.98 -11.80 11.12
CA ALA A 23 19.59 -10.98 9.99
C ALA A 23 20.55 -9.81 9.76
N THR A 24 20.77 -9.51 8.49
CA THR A 24 21.49 -8.31 8.04
C THR A 24 20.49 -7.34 7.38
N ILE A 25 20.92 -6.11 7.14
CA ILE A 25 20.11 -5.15 6.38
C ILE A 25 19.77 -5.69 4.99
N GLN A 26 20.72 -6.40 4.37
CA GLN A 26 20.54 -7.01 3.04
C GLN A 26 19.45 -8.10 3.05
N THR A 27 19.34 -8.88 4.14
CA THR A 27 18.27 -9.87 4.30
C THR A 27 16.90 -9.20 4.32
N VAL A 28 16.75 -8.10 5.07
CA VAL A 28 15.50 -7.35 5.15
C VAL A 28 15.17 -6.68 3.80
N GLU A 29 16.17 -6.11 3.14
CA GLU A 29 15.99 -5.51 1.82
C GLU A 29 15.64 -6.53 0.73
N LYS A 30 16.18 -7.75 0.84
CA LYS A 30 15.82 -8.85 -0.04
C LYS A 30 14.33 -9.22 0.17
N ALA A 31 13.90 -9.42 1.41
CA ALA A 31 12.50 -9.74 1.73
C ALA A 31 11.52 -8.66 1.25
N LEU A 32 11.89 -7.37 1.36
CA LEU A 32 11.10 -6.26 0.81
C LEU A 32 11.04 -6.31 -0.72
N ARG A 33 12.17 -6.56 -1.39
CA ARG A 33 12.24 -6.66 -2.85
C ARG A 33 11.43 -7.86 -3.38
N GLU A 34 11.52 -9.00 -2.72
CA GLU A 34 10.82 -10.24 -3.08
C GLU A 34 9.34 -10.22 -2.71
N GLY A 35 8.89 -9.22 -1.93
CA GLY A 35 7.50 -9.07 -1.53
C GLY A 35 7.09 -9.96 -0.36
N GLU A 36 8.03 -10.55 0.36
CA GLU A 36 7.76 -11.28 1.62
C GLU A 36 7.32 -10.31 2.73
N ILE A 37 7.84 -9.08 2.69
CA ILE A 37 7.47 -7.97 3.55
C ILE A 37 6.95 -6.83 2.66
N LEU A 38 5.84 -6.24 3.03
CA LEU A 38 5.21 -5.14 2.32
C LEU A 38 5.07 -3.92 3.21
N ARG A 39 5.11 -2.73 2.60
CA ARG A 39 4.83 -1.47 3.27
C ARG A 39 3.45 -0.98 2.84
N THR A 40 2.57 -0.75 3.79
CA THR A 40 1.19 -0.33 3.55
C THR A 40 0.62 0.43 4.73
N HIS A 41 -0.57 1.01 4.56
CA HIS A 41 -1.34 1.62 5.65
C HIS A 41 -2.33 0.59 6.19
N VAL A 42 -2.10 0.10 7.40
CA VAL A 42 -3.00 -0.82 8.12
C VAL A 42 -3.15 -0.37 9.57
N MET A 43 -4.25 -0.77 10.21
CA MET A 43 -4.59 -0.46 11.61
C MET A 43 -4.83 1.03 11.87
N ARG A 44 -4.01 1.91 11.32
CA ARG A 44 -4.07 3.38 11.42
C ARG A 44 -3.62 3.99 10.09
N PRO A 45 -3.94 5.27 9.78
CA PRO A 45 -3.47 5.94 8.57
C PRO A 45 -1.98 6.32 8.67
N THR A 46 -1.14 5.36 9.04
CA THR A 46 0.33 5.47 9.12
C THR A 46 0.96 4.27 8.43
N TRP A 47 2.17 4.45 7.92
CA TRP A 47 2.92 3.39 7.27
C TRP A 47 3.30 2.28 8.24
N HIS A 48 3.08 1.03 7.82
CA HIS A 48 3.51 -0.18 8.52
C HIS A 48 4.24 -1.12 7.56
N LEU A 49 5.17 -1.93 8.10
CA LEU A 49 5.63 -3.15 7.47
C LEU A 49 4.78 -4.31 7.97
N VAL A 50 4.35 -5.15 7.05
CA VAL A 50 3.55 -6.34 7.30
C VAL A 50 4.12 -7.51 6.50
N ALA A 51 3.93 -8.74 6.98
CA ALA A 51 4.21 -9.92 6.18
C ALA A 51 3.20 -10.02 5.02
N ALA A 52 3.64 -10.57 3.88
CA ALA A 52 2.75 -10.71 2.72
C ALA A 52 1.52 -11.57 3.03
N GLU A 53 1.70 -12.61 3.83
CA GLU A 53 0.64 -13.50 4.29
C GLU A 53 -0.44 -12.80 5.14
N ASP A 54 -0.08 -11.71 5.81
CA ASP A 54 -0.97 -11.00 6.73
C ASP A 54 -1.71 -9.82 6.09
N ILE A 55 -1.24 -9.29 4.96
CA ILE A 55 -1.72 -8.01 4.42
C ILE A 55 -3.22 -8.02 4.13
N ARG A 56 -3.76 -9.10 3.55
CA ARG A 56 -5.15 -9.16 3.12
C ARG A 56 -6.13 -9.11 4.28
N TRP A 57 -5.91 -9.91 5.33
CA TRP A 57 -6.79 -9.88 6.49
C TRP A 57 -6.63 -8.59 7.30
N MET A 58 -5.43 -8.02 7.38
CA MET A 58 -5.22 -6.72 8.03
C MET A 58 -5.94 -5.58 7.33
N LEU A 59 -5.91 -5.53 5.99
CA LEU A 59 -6.69 -4.58 5.21
C LEU A 59 -8.18 -4.79 5.46
N LYS A 60 -8.69 -6.03 5.39
CA LYS A 60 -10.10 -6.35 5.65
C LYS A 60 -10.60 -5.85 7.00
N LEU A 61 -9.77 -5.92 8.04
CA LEU A 61 -10.12 -5.43 9.38
C LEU A 61 -10.06 -3.91 9.52
N SER A 62 -9.12 -3.24 8.86
CA SER A 62 -8.80 -1.83 9.14
C SER A 62 -9.25 -0.85 8.06
N ALA A 63 -9.48 -1.30 6.82
CA ALA A 63 -9.72 -0.45 5.67
C ALA A 63 -10.89 0.52 5.85
N GLN A 64 -12.05 0.03 6.26
CA GLN A 64 -13.24 0.87 6.41
C GLN A 64 -13.02 2.04 7.37
N ARG A 65 -12.32 1.80 8.48
CA ARG A 65 -12.00 2.84 9.46
C ARG A 65 -11.02 3.87 8.90
N ILE A 66 -10.00 3.41 8.17
CA ILE A 66 -8.99 4.29 7.56
C ILE A 66 -9.62 5.12 6.44
N ILE A 67 -10.45 4.52 5.58
CA ILE A 67 -11.19 5.21 4.52
C ILE A 67 -12.07 6.30 5.13
N SER A 68 -12.89 5.98 6.13
CA SER A 68 -13.79 6.93 6.79
C SER A 68 -13.02 8.11 7.41
N ALA A 69 -11.89 7.85 8.04
CA ALA A 69 -11.03 8.90 8.60
C ALA A 69 -10.45 9.80 7.50
N ASN A 70 -9.97 9.21 6.40
CA ASN A 70 -9.45 9.94 5.26
C ASN A 70 -10.52 10.80 4.57
N ASP A 71 -11.73 10.27 4.41
CA ASP A 71 -12.85 10.99 3.78
C ASP A 71 -13.32 12.15 4.65
N SER A 72 -13.39 11.96 5.97
CA SER A 72 -13.71 13.03 6.92
C SER A 72 -12.67 14.15 6.89
N PHE A 73 -11.38 13.80 6.83
CA PHE A 73 -10.31 14.77 6.66
C PHE A 73 -10.43 15.54 5.34
N ALA A 74 -10.75 14.87 4.24
CA ALA A 74 -10.89 15.49 2.93
C ALA A 74 -11.99 16.53 2.86
N LYS A 75 -13.16 16.25 3.44
CA LYS A 75 -14.27 17.18 3.51
C LYS A 75 -13.88 18.48 4.20
N GLY A 76 -13.03 18.42 5.22
CA GLY A 76 -12.51 19.61 5.90
C GLY A 76 -11.59 20.49 5.06
N TYR A 77 -11.06 19.98 3.94
CA TYR A 77 -10.11 20.68 3.07
C TYR A 77 -10.62 20.89 1.63
N ASP A 78 -11.93 20.71 1.39
CA ASP A 78 -12.54 20.80 0.06
C ASP A 78 -11.85 19.91 -1.00
N LEU A 79 -11.47 18.70 -0.58
CA LEU A 79 -10.78 17.68 -1.38
C LEU A 79 -11.69 16.48 -1.64
N ASP A 80 -13.00 16.68 -1.69
CA ASP A 80 -13.94 15.60 -1.95
C ASP A 80 -13.76 15.07 -3.38
N ILE A 81 -13.57 13.75 -3.49
CA ILE A 81 -13.38 13.05 -4.77
C ILE A 81 -14.59 12.13 -4.94
N PRO A 82 -15.37 12.29 -6.04
CA PRO A 82 -16.51 11.40 -6.31
C PRO A 82 -16.08 9.94 -6.44
N ASN A 83 -16.94 9.01 -6.01
CA ASN A 83 -16.65 7.58 -6.07
C ASN A 83 -16.36 7.10 -7.50
N GLU A 84 -17.07 7.65 -8.51
CA GLU A 84 -16.84 7.34 -9.92
C GLU A 84 -15.42 7.66 -10.37
N LEU A 85 -14.82 8.70 -9.77
CA LEU A 85 -13.44 9.07 -10.09
C LEU A 85 -12.44 8.13 -9.40
N TYR A 86 -12.75 7.62 -8.20
CA TYR A 86 -11.96 6.54 -7.58
C TYR A 86 -12.01 5.28 -8.43
N THR A 87 -13.20 4.86 -8.90
CA THR A 87 -13.34 3.68 -9.78
C THR A 87 -12.49 3.84 -11.04
N LYS A 88 -12.57 4.98 -11.73
CA LYS A 88 -11.73 5.25 -12.92
C LYS A 88 -10.24 5.23 -12.60
N ALA A 89 -9.85 5.74 -11.44
CA ALA A 89 -8.45 5.71 -10.99
C ALA A 89 -7.97 4.27 -10.72
N HIS A 90 -8.82 3.43 -10.15
CA HIS A 90 -8.53 2.02 -9.87
C HIS A 90 -8.40 1.21 -11.16
N ASP A 91 -9.32 1.33 -12.09
CA ASP A 91 -9.26 0.68 -13.41
C ASP A 91 -7.96 1.05 -14.16
N LEU A 92 -7.56 2.33 -14.04
CA LEU A 92 -6.31 2.78 -14.64
C LEU A 92 -5.09 2.21 -13.92
N LEU A 93 -5.09 2.15 -12.58
CA LEU A 93 -4.02 1.53 -11.80
C LEU A 93 -3.82 0.07 -12.19
N GLU A 94 -4.90 -0.72 -12.24
CA GLU A 94 -4.85 -2.11 -12.68
C GLU A 94 -4.23 -2.23 -14.08
N LYS A 95 -4.64 -1.40 -15.01
CA LYS A 95 -4.13 -1.41 -16.39
C LYS A 95 -2.64 -1.07 -16.48
N ILE A 96 -2.18 -0.03 -15.78
CA ILE A 96 -0.78 0.43 -15.91
C ILE A 96 0.21 -0.40 -15.10
N LEU A 97 -0.24 -1.02 -14.01
CA LEU A 97 0.59 -1.85 -13.14
C LEU A 97 0.57 -3.33 -13.52
N CYS A 98 -0.36 -3.77 -14.38
CA CYS A 98 -0.46 -5.17 -14.84
C CYS A 98 0.85 -5.68 -15.42
N GLY A 99 1.16 -6.95 -15.17
CA GLY A 99 2.37 -7.64 -15.64
C GLY A 99 3.55 -7.46 -14.69
N LYS A 100 3.31 -7.46 -13.39
CA LYS A 100 4.32 -7.34 -12.31
C LYS A 100 5.14 -6.04 -12.37
N LYS A 101 4.52 -4.97 -12.87
CA LYS A 101 5.17 -3.67 -12.95
C LYS A 101 5.18 -2.99 -11.58
N SER A 102 6.25 -2.24 -11.35
CA SER A 102 6.38 -1.36 -10.19
C SER A 102 6.62 0.07 -10.67
N LEU A 103 5.71 0.99 -10.35
CA LEU A 103 5.77 2.39 -10.76
C LEU A 103 5.85 3.31 -9.55
N THR A 104 6.62 4.39 -9.69
CA THR A 104 6.65 5.47 -8.70
C THR A 104 5.35 6.27 -8.73
N LYS A 105 5.02 6.96 -7.63
CA LYS A 105 3.87 7.86 -7.58
C LYS A 105 3.88 8.90 -8.71
N GLN A 106 5.06 9.38 -9.10
CA GLN A 106 5.21 10.34 -10.19
C GLN A 106 4.84 9.73 -11.54
N GLU A 107 5.36 8.53 -11.87
CA GLU A 107 5.02 7.83 -13.11
C GLU A 107 3.50 7.54 -13.20
N ILE A 108 2.90 7.13 -12.08
CA ILE A 108 1.44 6.93 -12.00
C ILE A 108 0.70 8.24 -12.26
N ALA A 109 1.13 9.36 -11.65
CA ALA A 109 0.52 10.67 -11.88
C ALA A 109 0.59 11.11 -13.34
N GLU A 110 1.69 10.80 -14.06
CA GLU A 110 1.80 11.08 -15.49
C GLU A 110 0.78 10.27 -16.31
N HIS A 111 0.56 9.00 -15.98
CA HIS A 111 -0.48 8.18 -16.61
C HIS A 111 -1.88 8.73 -16.34
N PHE A 112 -2.17 9.15 -15.11
CA PHE A 112 -3.44 9.74 -14.72
C PHE A 112 -3.74 11.01 -15.52
N ASN A 113 -2.79 11.94 -15.59
CA ASN A 113 -2.92 13.18 -16.33
C ASN A 113 -3.13 12.93 -17.84
N ARG A 114 -2.41 11.98 -18.45
CA ARG A 114 -2.61 11.56 -19.85
C ARG A 114 -4.01 10.97 -20.10
N SER A 115 -4.63 10.40 -19.07
CA SER A 115 -5.98 9.81 -19.13
C SER A 115 -7.09 10.81 -18.73
N GLY A 116 -6.74 12.09 -18.52
CA GLY A 116 -7.69 13.13 -18.15
C GLY A 116 -8.09 13.15 -16.67
N ILE A 117 -7.41 12.35 -15.82
CA ILE A 117 -7.59 12.39 -14.38
C ILE A 117 -6.61 13.41 -13.79
N VAL A 118 -7.11 14.50 -13.24
CA VAL A 118 -6.27 15.52 -12.60
C VAL A 118 -5.58 14.92 -11.39
N ALA A 119 -4.25 14.82 -11.45
CA ALA A 119 -3.41 14.12 -10.49
C ALA A 119 -2.40 15.06 -9.82
N ASP A 120 -2.91 16.12 -9.18
CA ASP A 120 -2.09 16.91 -8.26
C ASP A 120 -1.65 16.08 -7.04
N ASN A 121 -0.67 16.60 -6.28
CA ASN A 121 -0.10 15.83 -5.17
C ASN A 121 -1.12 15.44 -4.09
N ARG A 122 -2.14 16.29 -3.83
CA ARG A 122 -3.17 16.02 -2.83
C ARG A 122 -4.12 14.92 -3.32
N ARG A 123 -4.62 15.03 -4.55
CA ARG A 123 -5.49 14.01 -5.17
C ARG A 123 -4.77 12.68 -5.32
N MET A 124 -3.51 12.69 -5.77
CA MET A 124 -2.71 11.48 -5.87
C MET A 124 -2.55 10.76 -4.53
N THR A 125 -2.31 11.51 -3.45
CA THR A 125 -2.23 10.89 -2.12
C THR A 125 -3.54 10.16 -1.77
N ARG A 126 -4.68 10.72 -2.12
CA ARG A 126 -6.00 10.12 -1.86
C ARG A 126 -6.27 8.92 -2.75
N PHE A 127 -5.98 9.01 -4.05
CA PHE A 127 -6.14 7.87 -4.97
C PHE A 127 -5.31 6.68 -4.50
N MET A 128 -4.05 6.91 -4.18
CA MET A 128 -3.15 5.84 -3.72
C MET A 128 -3.59 5.25 -2.38
N ALA A 129 -3.95 6.10 -1.40
CA ALA A 129 -4.43 5.64 -0.10
C ALA A 129 -5.72 4.82 -0.22
N ARG A 130 -6.67 5.23 -1.09
CA ARG A 130 -7.91 4.50 -1.33
C ARG A 130 -7.63 3.16 -1.99
N ALA A 131 -6.80 3.13 -3.04
CA ALA A 131 -6.42 1.90 -3.74
C ALA A 131 -5.67 0.90 -2.84
N GLU A 132 -4.83 1.36 -1.92
CA GLU A 132 -4.21 0.50 -0.90
C GLU A 132 -5.26 -0.12 0.03
N GLN A 133 -6.19 0.70 0.55
CA GLN A 133 -7.21 0.20 1.48
C GLN A 133 -8.19 -0.78 0.82
N GLU A 134 -8.48 -0.60 -0.45
CA GLU A 134 -9.33 -1.51 -1.22
C GLU A 134 -8.56 -2.74 -1.76
N GLY A 135 -7.27 -2.87 -1.42
CA GLY A 135 -6.47 -4.03 -1.76
C GLY A 135 -6.10 -4.15 -3.24
N ILE A 136 -6.13 -3.03 -3.98
CA ILE A 136 -5.76 -2.99 -5.39
C ILE A 136 -4.24 -2.92 -5.54
N ILE A 137 -3.59 -2.05 -4.77
CA ILE A 137 -2.15 -1.85 -4.81
C ILE A 137 -1.48 -2.09 -3.46
N CYS A 138 -0.20 -2.35 -3.50
CA CYS A 138 0.71 -2.40 -2.36
C CYS A 138 2.06 -1.78 -2.72
N SER A 139 3.03 -1.78 -1.80
CA SER A 139 4.40 -1.41 -2.13
C SER A 139 4.98 -2.35 -3.18
N GLY A 140 5.57 -1.77 -4.22
CA GLY A 140 6.31 -2.48 -5.25
C GLY A 140 7.79 -2.66 -4.88
N GLU A 141 8.60 -3.03 -5.86
CA GLU A 141 10.05 -3.09 -5.71
C GLU A 141 10.63 -1.67 -5.76
N ASP A 142 11.33 -1.26 -4.70
CA ASP A 142 11.95 0.06 -4.62
C ASP A 142 13.01 0.25 -5.71
N ARG A 143 13.06 1.44 -6.30
CA ARG A 143 14.10 1.83 -7.27
C ARG A 143 15.08 2.80 -6.60
N GLY A 144 16.11 2.25 -5.99
CA GLY A 144 17.04 3.02 -5.17
C GLY A 144 16.33 3.59 -3.93
N SER A 145 16.23 4.92 -3.82
CA SER A 145 15.52 5.61 -2.73
C SER A 145 14.05 5.91 -3.04
N LYS A 146 13.56 5.56 -4.24
CA LYS A 146 12.20 5.87 -4.68
C LYS A 146 11.27 4.71 -4.36
N PHE A 147 10.21 4.98 -3.62
CA PHE A 147 9.11 4.04 -3.41
C PHE A 147 8.33 3.82 -4.68
N THR A 148 7.90 2.59 -4.89
CA THR A 148 7.06 2.20 -6.00
C THR A 148 5.80 1.50 -5.50
N TYR A 149 4.83 1.36 -6.39
CA TYR A 149 3.57 0.65 -6.18
C TYR A 149 3.42 -0.45 -7.21
N ALA A 150 2.81 -1.55 -6.82
CA ALA A 150 2.50 -2.70 -7.66
C ALA A 150 1.08 -3.20 -7.36
N LEU A 151 0.54 -4.06 -8.21
CA LEU A 151 -0.73 -4.73 -7.93
C LEU A 151 -0.55 -5.72 -6.78
N LEU A 152 -1.45 -5.63 -5.79
CA LEU A 152 -1.47 -6.55 -4.65
C LEU A 152 -1.64 -8.01 -5.12
N GLU A 153 -2.53 -8.24 -6.08
CA GLU A 153 -2.86 -9.56 -6.60
C GLU A 153 -1.67 -10.26 -7.27
N GLU A 154 -0.81 -9.47 -7.94
CA GLU A 154 0.37 -10.02 -8.63
C GLU A 154 1.59 -10.18 -7.72
N ARG A 155 1.64 -9.42 -6.63
CA ARG A 155 2.79 -9.39 -5.72
C ARG A 155 2.63 -10.32 -4.52
N VAL A 156 1.39 -10.54 -4.08
CA VAL A 156 1.07 -11.40 -2.94
C VAL A 156 0.31 -12.62 -3.44
N PRO A 157 0.82 -13.84 -3.23
CA PRO A 157 0.10 -15.04 -3.60
C PRO A 157 -1.31 -15.06 -3.00
N PRO A 158 -2.28 -15.65 -3.69
CA PRO A 158 -3.61 -15.86 -3.13
C PRO A 158 -3.48 -16.70 -1.85
N MET A 159 -4.07 -16.19 -0.76
CA MET A 159 -4.12 -16.87 0.53
C MET A 159 -5.56 -17.26 0.82
N PRO A 160 -5.79 -18.34 1.57
CA PRO A 160 -7.14 -18.65 2.06
C PRO A 160 -7.73 -17.44 2.79
N GLU A 161 -8.97 -17.10 2.50
CA GLU A 161 -9.66 -16.03 3.24
C GLU A 161 -9.88 -16.47 4.69
N LEU A 162 -9.28 -15.75 5.61
CA LEU A 162 -9.59 -15.90 7.03
C LEU A 162 -10.94 -15.27 7.33
N THR A 163 -11.75 -15.95 8.13
CA THR A 163 -12.92 -15.34 8.74
C THR A 163 -12.50 -14.24 9.71
N LYS A 164 -13.43 -13.36 10.12
CA LYS A 164 -13.12 -12.30 11.07
C LYS A 164 -12.59 -12.87 12.40
N ASP A 165 -13.15 -13.98 12.87
CA ASP A 165 -12.76 -14.59 14.14
C ASP A 165 -11.37 -15.24 14.05
N GLU A 166 -11.06 -15.92 12.95
CA GLU A 166 -9.72 -16.45 12.68
C GLU A 166 -8.67 -15.35 12.54
N SER A 167 -9.04 -14.15 12.05
CA SER A 167 -8.14 -13.00 11.96
C SER A 167 -7.84 -12.32 13.30
N LEU A 168 -8.62 -12.63 14.34
CA LEU A 168 -8.51 -12.06 15.68
C LEU A 168 -7.91 -13.04 16.70
N ALA A 169 -7.76 -14.32 16.35
CA ALA A 169 -7.18 -15.36 17.19
C ALA A 169 -5.64 -15.34 17.13
#